data_4c1e15159d4bf16d2ec2a5e5bb0bc5f6
#
_entry.id   4c1e15159d4bf16d2ec2a5e5bb0bc5f6
#
_cell.length_a   1.000
_cell.length_b   1.000
_cell.length_c   1.000
_cell.angle_alpha   90.00
_cell.angle_beta   90.00
_cell.angle_gamma   90.00
#
_symmetry.space_group_name_H-M   'P 1'
#
loop_
_entity.id
_entity.type
_entity.pdbx_description
1 polymer ?
#
loop_
_entity_poly.entity_id
_entity_poly.type
_entity_poly.pdbx_seq_one_letter_code
_entity_poly.pdbx_strand_id
1 'polypeptide(L)'
;MEAGSTVEIRIDIPKFVICYDDREKKPFQFPQGVEVVRAHLPFGDYSVVGLEKRVAIERKSISDLVGTLWSKSELADGSKQSNLCRFAYELERMSSVNTDPSLFVRRYVVVEGSEDDLRNHFKFRQHTTERFGHKQRANFASTVGLISSLEMRYGSMFVFCRNREAAAAKVYASLYHFYRYAYGLSRDPVGDYKPQHYTTNDGNKKSGA
;
A
#
# COMPACT_ATOMS: atom_id res chain seq x y z
N MET A 1 46.85 -28.65 8.26
CA MET A 1 45.45 -28.16 8.56
C MET A 1 45.46 -26.66 8.40
N GLU A 2 45.04 -26.19 7.25
CA GLU A 2 44.91 -24.73 7.00
C GLU A 2 43.63 -24.23 7.63
N ALA A 3 43.78 -23.24 8.50
CA ALA A 3 42.64 -22.53 9.08
C ALA A 3 41.94 -21.71 7.99
N GLY A 4 40.72 -22.12 7.64
CA GLY A 4 39.90 -21.41 6.69
C GLY A 4 39.62 -19.96 7.18
N SER A 5 40.11 -18.99 6.42
CA SER A 5 39.83 -17.57 6.62
C SER A 5 38.34 -17.31 6.42
N THR A 6 37.64 -17.07 7.50
CA THR A 6 36.25 -16.61 7.43
C THR A 6 36.23 -15.15 6.96
N VAL A 7 35.82 -14.91 5.73
CA VAL A 7 35.62 -13.54 5.22
C VAL A 7 34.33 -12.99 5.86
N GLU A 8 34.50 -12.11 6.82
CA GLU A 8 33.36 -11.30 7.33
C GLU A 8 32.93 -10.29 6.25
N ILE A 9 31.84 -10.60 5.55
CA ILE A 9 31.22 -9.62 4.66
C ILE A 9 30.44 -8.61 5.55
N ARG A 10 31.02 -7.46 5.81
CA ARG A 10 30.31 -6.32 6.41
C ARG A 10 29.38 -5.75 5.36
N ILE A 11 28.08 -6.02 5.48
CA ILE A 11 27.05 -5.35 4.69
C ILE A 11 26.87 -3.97 5.33
N ASP A 12 27.28 -2.93 4.60
CA ASP A 12 27.04 -1.54 5.00
C ASP A 12 25.55 -1.23 4.82
N ILE A 13 24.79 -1.18 5.93
CA ILE A 13 23.36 -0.95 5.93
C ILE A 13 23.11 0.55 5.80
N PRO A 14 22.44 1.02 4.71
CA PRO A 14 22.16 2.42 4.54
C PRO A 14 21.33 2.98 5.70
N LYS A 15 21.51 4.26 6.03
CA LYS A 15 20.70 4.93 7.04
C LYS A 15 19.21 4.92 6.64
N PHE A 16 18.32 4.77 7.64
CA PHE A 16 16.89 4.92 7.40
C PHE A 16 16.56 6.39 7.12
N VAL A 17 16.12 6.68 5.90
CA VAL A 17 15.71 8.01 5.44
C VAL A 17 14.37 7.86 4.73
N ILE A 18 13.36 8.60 5.16
CA ILE A 18 12.08 8.69 4.49
C ILE A 18 12.19 9.65 3.32
N CYS A 19 11.69 9.29 2.14
CA CYS A 19 11.49 10.21 1.04
C CYS A 19 10.00 10.44 0.79
N TYR A 20 9.64 11.70 0.48
CA TYR A 20 8.29 12.05 0.07
C TYR A 20 8.31 12.72 -1.32
N ASP A 21 7.20 12.53 -2.06
CA ASP A 21 7.07 13.01 -3.43
C ASP A 21 7.08 14.55 -3.49
N ASP A 22 7.74 15.10 -4.49
CA ASP A 22 7.87 16.54 -4.69
C ASP A 22 6.55 17.24 -5.03
N ARG A 23 5.53 16.47 -5.44
CA ARG A 23 4.16 16.92 -5.70
C ARG A 23 3.29 16.96 -4.43
N GLU A 24 3.72 16.33 -3.32
CA GLU A 24 2.99 16.38 -2.05
C GLU A 24 3.10 17.78 -1.42
N LYS A 25 1.95 18.47 -1.36
CA LYS A 25 1.88 19.87 -0.88
C LYS A 25 1.87 19.99 0.64
N LYS A 26 1.45 18.94 1.33
CA LYS A 26 1.29 18.92 2.79
C LYS A 26 1.88 17.62 3.36
N PRO A 27 3.22 17.46 3.34
CA PRO A 27 3.85 16.25 3.83
C PRO A 27 3.56 16.02 5.31
N PHE A 28 3.61 14.76 5.74
CA PHE A 28 3.51 14.40 7.14
C PHE A 28 4.70 14.91 7.93
N GLN A 29 4.46 15.20 9.20
CA GLN A 29 5.52 15.40 10.17
C GLN A 29 5.83 14.06 10.85
N PHE A 30 7.09 13.71 10.89
CA PHE A 30 7.57 12.49 11.51
C PHE A 30 8.27 12.79 12.85
N PRO A 31 8.49 11.77 13.71
CA PRO A 31 9.16 11.96 14.99
C PRO A 31 10.52 12.65 14.85
N GLN A 32 10.91 13.39 15.88
CA GLN A 32 12.22 14.05 15.93
C GLN A 32 13.36 13.03 15.75
N GLY A 33 14.36 13.38 14.94
CA GLY A 33 15.50 12.53 14.63
C GLY A 33 15.31 11.63 13.42
N VAL A 34 14.10 11.58 12.82
CA VAL A 34 13.88 10.92 11.54
C VAL A 34 14.31 11.85 10.42
N GLU A 35 15.23 11.38 9.59
CA GLU A 35 15.64 12.13 8.40
C GLU A 35 14.60 11.97 7.30
N VAL A 36 14.24 13.11 6.69
CA VAL A 36 13.20 13.18 5.65
C VAL A 36 13.73 14.02 4.49
N VAL A 37 13.59 13.50 3.28
CA VAL A 37 14.02 14.20 2.05
C VAL A 37 12.86 14.32 1.07
N ARG A 38 12.85 15.40 0.32
CA ARG A 38 11.94 15.60 -0.81
C ARG A 38 12.58 15.00 -2.07
N ALA A 39 11.82 14.19 -2.81
CA ALA A 39 12.31 13.53 -4.03
C ALA A 39 11.18 13.36 -5.04
N HIS A 40 11.54 13.16 -6.30
CA HIS A 40 10.55 12.75 -7.30
C HIS A 40 10.36 11.24 -7.20
N LEU A 41 9.20 10.81 -6.69
CA LEU A 41 8.90 9.39 -6.55
C LEU A 41 8.24 8.83 -7.81
N PRO A 42 8.61 7.62 -8.24
CA PRO A 42 7.96 6.97 -9.38
C PRO A 42 6.51 6.60 -9.06
N PHE A 43 6.19 6.38 -7.78
CA PHE A 43 4.87 5.96 -7.28
C PHE A 43 4.64 6.43 -5.86
N GLY A 44 3.37 6.70 -5.54
CA GLY A 44 2.92 7.07 -4.20
C GLY A 44 3.50 8.38 -3.71
N ASP A 45 3.18 8.71 -2.47
CA ASP A 45 3.58 9.96 -1.83
C ASP A 45 4.77 9.78 -0.87
N TYR A 46 5.01 8.55 -0.36
CA TYR A 46 6.08 8.25 0.60
C TYR A 46 6.77 6.92 0.29
N SER A 47 8.08 6.89 0.53
CA SER A 47 8.92 5.70 0.44
C SER A 47 10.13 5.80 1.36
N VAL A 48 11.08 4.87 1.24
CA VAL A 48 12.40 4.88 1.87
C VAL A 48 13.45 5.04 0.78
N VAL A 49 14.43 5.90 1.01
CA VAL A 49 15.55 6.10 0.08
C VAL A 49 16.24 4.77 -0.24
N GLY A 50 16.38 4.48 -1.52
CA GLY A 50 16.92 3.22 -2.04
C GLY A 50 15.95 2.05 -2.08
N LEU A 51 14.71 2.22 -1.60
CA LEU A 51 13.66 1.20 -1.61
C LEU A 51 12.39 1.65 -2.35
N GLU A 52 12.45 2.70 -3.17
CA GLU A 52 11.30 3.35 -3.81
C GLU A 52 10.53 2.39 -4.73
N LYS A 53 11.22 1.39 -5.28
CA LYS A 53 10.60 0.33 -6.10
C LYS A 53 10.05 -0.85 -5.27
N ARG A 54 10.29 -0.88 -3.97
CA ARG A 54 9.93 -1.99 -3.09
C ARG A 54 8.85 -1.63 -2.07
N VAL A 55 8.80 -0.38 -1.63
CA VAL A 55 7.75 0.12 -0.75
C VAL A 55 7.23 1.46 -1.27
N ALA A 56 5.92 1.59 -1.38
CA ALA A 56 5.26 2.82 -1.76
C ALA A 56 3.99 3.00 -0.93
N ILE A 57 3.77 4.21 -0.46
CA ILE A 57 2.58 4.58 0.30
C ILE A 57 1.91 5.76 -0.39
N GLU A 58 0.68 5.57 -0.80
CA GLU A 58 -0.22 6.61 -1.30
C GLU A 58 -1.04 7.15 -0.13
N ARG A 59 -1.13 8.46 0.01
CA ARG A 59 -1.91 9.16 1.02
C ARG A 59 -3.21 9.67 0.43
N LYS A 60 -4.33 9.46 1.13
CA LYS A 60 -5.61 10.03 0.72
C LYS A 60 -6.42 10.52 1.91
N SER A 61 -7.08 11.67 1.78
CA SER A 61 -8.17 12.03 2.67
C SER A 61 -9.44 11.24 2.31
N ILE A 62 -10.43 11.20 3.21
CA ILE A 62 -11.75 10.58 2.91
C ILE A 62 -12.38 11.20 1.66
N SER A 63 -12.36 12.54 1.54
CA SER A 63 -12.94 13.22 0.39
C SER A 63 -12.22 12.90 -0.91
N ASP A 64 -10.88 12.84 -0.89
CA ASP A 64 -10.06 12.49 -2.05
C ASP A 64 -10.25 11.03 -2.46
N LEU A 65 -10.36 10.13 -1.48
CA LEU A 65 -10.66 8.72 -1.73
C LEU A 65 -12.01 8.58 -2.44
N VAL A 66 -13.07 9.18 -1.89
CA VAL A 66 -14.40 9.13 -2.50
C VAL A 66 -14.40 9.79 -3.88
N GLY A 67 -13.77 10.95 -4.03
CA GLY A 67 -13.60 11.61 -5.33
C GLY A 67 -12.85 10.75 -6.35
N THR A 68 -11.80 10.06 -5.92
CA THR A 68 -11.04 9.13 -6.75
C THR A 68 -11.89 7.94 -7.20
N LEU A 69 -12.68 7.38 -6.30
CA LEU A 69 -13.45 6.16 -6.60
C LEU A 69 -14.73 6.43 -7.39
N TRP A 70 -15.34 7.63 -7.24
CA TRP A 70 -16.70 7.88 -7.73
C TRP A 70 -16.83 9.06 -8.68
N SER A 71 -15.82 9.90 -8.87
CA SER A 71 -15.90 11.07 -9.74
C SER A 71 -15.22 10.85 -11.09
N LYS A 72 -15.53 11.74 -12.03
CA LYS A 72 -14.86 11.87 -13.33
C LYS A 72 -14.18 13.23 -13.36
N SER A 73 -12.99 13.28 -13.95
CA SER A 73 -12.29 14.54 -14.27
C SER A 73 -12.49 14.88 -15.74
N GLU A 74 -12.61 16.14 -16.03
CA GLU A 74 -12.61 16.67 -17.40
C GLU A 74 -11.17 16.78 -17.88
N LEU A 75 -10.91 16.28 -19.09
CA LEU A 75 -9.62 16.38 -19.76
C LEU A 75 -9.55 17.67 -20.59
N ALA A 76 -8.35 18.01 -21.03
CA ALA A 76 -8.11 19.24 -21.82
C ALA A 76 -8.89 19.29 -23.15
N ASP A 77 -9.30 18.15 -23.68
CA ASP A 77 -10.11 18.00 -24.89
C ASP A 77 -11.63 18.04 -24.60
N GLY A 78 -12.04 18.32 -23.35
CA GLY A 78 -13.45 18.32 -22.91
C GLY A 78 -14.04 16.94 -22.65
N SER A 79 -13.31 15.86 -22.89
CA SER A 79 -13.76 14.51 -22.56
C SER A 79 -13.71 14.25 -21.04
N LYS A 80 -14.47 13.26 -20.55
CA LYS A 80 -14.50 12.91 -19.13
C LYS A 80 -13.86 11.57 -18.89
N GLN A 81 -12.83 11.56 -18.08
CA GLN A 81 -12.15 10.33 -17.64
C GLN A 81 -12.56 9.97 -16.21
N SER A 82 -12.78 8.68 -15.96
CA SER A 82 -13.00 8.16 -14.59
C SER A 82 -11.73 8.30 -13.76
N ASN A 83 -11.83 8.95 -12.61
CA ASN A 83 -10.72 9.04 -11.66
C ASN A 83 -10.30 7.66 -11.14
N LEU A 84 -11.27 6.73 -11.03
CA LEU A 84 -10.99 5.34 -10.68
C LEU A 84 -10.08 4.65 -11.70
N CYS A 85 -10.30 4.86 -13.01
CA CYS A 85 -9.45 4.26 -14.04
C CYS A 85 -8.01 4.75 -13.91
N ARG A 86 -7.82 6.06 -13.67
CA ARG A 86 -6.51 6.63 -13.44
C ARG A 86 -5.85 6.05 -12.18
N PHE A 87 -6.59 5.98 -11.09
CA PHE A 87 -6.08 5.41 -9.84
C PHE A 87 -5.78 3.91 -9.95
N ALA A 88 -6.63 3.15 -10.61
CA ALA A 88 -6.37 1.74 -10.90
C ALA A 88 -5.07 1.55 -11.71
N TYR A 89 -4.82 2.42 -12.69
CA TYR A 89 -3.56 2.42 -13.44
C TYR A 89 -2.35 2.79 -12.57
N GLU A 90 -2.50 3.73 -11.63
CA GLU A 90 -1.46 4.05 -10.64
C GLU A 90 -1.14 2.82 -9.76
N LEU A 91 -2.16 2.14 -9.24
CA LEU A 91 -2.00 0.91 -8.45
C LEU A 91 -1.36 -0.22 -9.28
N GLU A 92 -1.75 -0.37 -10.54
CA GLU A 92 -1.17 -1.35 -11.45
C GLU A 92 0.32 -1.07 -11.69
N ARG A 93 0.68 0.17 -11.97
CA ARG A 93 2.08 0.58 -12.10
C ARG A 93 2.88 0.30 -10.84
N MET A 94 2.34 0.61 -9.67
CA MET A 94 2.94 0.23 -8.39
C MET A 94 3.11 -1.30 -8.26
N SER A 95 2.27 -2.10 -8.93
CA SER A 95 2.30 -3.56 -8.91
C SER A 95 3.30 -4.15 -9.90
N SER A 96 3.48 -3.52 -11.05
CA SER A 96 4.26 -4.05 -12.18
C SER A 96 5.76 -3.76 -12.10
N VAL A 97 6.20 -2.86 -11.21
CA VAL A 97 7.60 -2.38 -11.19
C VAL A 97 8.59 -3.44 -10.73
N ASN A 98 8.12 -4.42 -9.99
CA ASN A 98 9.00 -5.49 -9.54
C ASN A 98 8.64 -6.81 -10.23
N THR A 99 9.39 -7.13 -11.28
CA THR A 99 9.29 -8.41 -12.00
C THR A 99 10.08 -9.53 -11.32
N ASP A 100 10.87 -9.22 -10.28
CA ASP A 100 11.61 -10.22 -9.51
C ASP A 100 10.71 -10.76 -8.37
N PRO A 101 10.21 -12.00 -8.47
CA PRO A 101 9.35 -12.60 -7.46
C PRO A 101 10.07 -12.86 -6.12
N SER A 102 11.42 -12.85 -6.11
CA SER A 102 12.22 -13.01 -4.89
C SER A 102 12.22 -11.75 -4.01
N LEU A 103 11.87 -10.59 -4.56
CA LEU A 103 11.87 -9.34 -3.84
C LEU A 103 10.51 -9.09 -3.16
N PHE A 104 10.56 -8.98 -1.86
CA PHE A 104 9.41 -8.57 -1.05
C PHE A 104 9.03 -7.12 -1.34
N VAL A 105 7.78 -6.90 -1.70
CA VAL A 105 7.22 -5.56 -2.04
C VAL A 105 5.99 -5.29 -1.20
N ARG A 106 5.81 -4.03 -0.79
CA ARG A 106 4.62 -3.58 -0.05
C ARG A 106 4.09 -2.28 -0.61
N ARG A 107 2.77 -2.21 -0.69
CA ARG A 107 2.02 -1.05 -1.17
C ARG A 107 0.87 -0.76 -0.25
N TYR A 108 0.76 0.51 0.13
CA TYR A 108 -0.30 0.95 1.02
C TYR A 108 -1.01 2.16 0.43
N VAL A 109 -2.31 2.22 0.67
CA VAL A 109 -3.10 3.44 0.56
C VAL A 109 -3.51 3.83 1.98
N VAL A 110 -2.85 4.83 2.53
CA VAL A 110 -3.12 5.31 3.89
C VAL A 110 -4.17 6.40 3.82
N VAL A 111 -5.31 6.15 4.44
CA VAL A 111 -6.47 7.06 4.44
C VAL A 111 -6.52 7.86 5.74
N GLU A 112 -6.49 9.19 5.63
CA GLU A 112 -6.70 10.12 6.74
C GLU A 112 -8.19 10.20 7.08
N GLY A 113 -8.65 9.34 7.94
CA GLY A 113 -10.02 9.18 8.40
C GLY A 113 -10.33 7.72 8.70
N SER A 114 -11.24 7.49 9.62
CA SER A 114 -11.75 6.18 9.97
C SER A 114 -12.79 5.66 8.97
N GLU A 115 -13.14 4.39 9.05
CA GLU A 115 -14.28 3.85 8.30
C GLU A 115 -15.60 4.51 8.70
N ASP A 116 -15.73 4.97 9.95
CA ASP A 116 -16.90 5.74 10.39
C ASP A 116 -16.94 7.12 9.75
N ASP A 117 -15.78 7.77 9.52
CA ASP A 117 -15.72 9.02 8.76
C ASP A 117 -16.14 8.79 7.31
N LEU A 118 -15.74 7.69 6.70
CA LEU A 118 -16.19 7.29 5.36
C LEU A 118 -17.71 7.04 5.35
N ARG A 119 -18.25 6.35 6.35
CA ARG A 119 -19.70 6.11 6.49
C ARG A 119 -20.48 7.43 6.65
N ASN A 120 -19.97 8.33 7.49
CA ASN A 120 -20.57 9.63 7.73
C ASN A 120 -20.50 10.54 6.49
N HIS A 121 -19.44 10.45 5.70
CA HIS A 121 -19.33 11.18 4.45
C HIS A 121 -20.54 10.92 3.54
N PHE A 122 -21.00 9.67 3.44
CA PHE A 122 -22.17 9.31 2.62
C PHE A 122 -23.52 9.63 3.25
N LYS A 123 -23.59 9.88 4.57
CA LYS A 123 -24.83 10.39 5.20
C LYS A 123 -25.12 11.83 4.79
N PHE A 124 -24.06 12.65 4.64
CA PHE A 124 -24.18 14.09 4.39
C PHE A 124 -23.98 14.49 2.93
N ARG A 125 -23.40 13.61 2.12
CA ARG A 125 -23.10 13.88 0.71
C ARG A 125 -23.59 12.75 -0.17
N GLN A 126 -24.40 13.10 -1.17
CA GLN A 126 -24.84 12.15 -2.18
C GLN A 126 -23.87 12.21 -3.37
N HIS A 127 -23.27 11.08 -3.69
CA HIS A 127 -22.48 10.92 -4.89
C HIS A 127 -23.23 10.00 -5.86
N THR A 128 -23.51 10.53 -7.06
CA THR A 128 -24.11 9.74 -8.14
C THR A 128 -23.11 9.63 -9.26
N THR A 129 -22.85 8.44 -9.74
CA THR A 129 -22.00 8.21 -10.90
C THR A 129 -22.73 7.34 -11.91
N GLU A 130 -22.34 7.45 -13.16
CA GLU A 130 -22.82 6.57 -14.22
C GLU A 130 -21.76 5.54 -14.53
N ARG A 131 -22.10 4.27 -14.37
CA ARG A 131 -21.26 3.14 -14.73
C ARG A 131 -22.04 2.16 -15.59
N PHE A 132 -21.42 1.69 -16.65
CA PHE A 132 -22.04 0.72 -17.57
C PHE A 132 -23.44 1.16 -18.07
N GLY A 133 -23.61 2.47 -18.33
CA GLY A 133 -24.88 3.03 -18.78
C GLY A 133 -25.97 3.18 -17.71
N HIS A 134 -25.67 2.86 -16.45
CA HIS A 134 -26.62 2.98 -15.34
C HIS A 134 -26.14 4.01 -14.31
N LYS A 135 -27.09 4.84 -13.84
CA LYS A 135 -26.84 5.73 -12.70
C LYS A 135 -26.70 4.91 -11.44
N GLN A 136 -25.50 4.91 -10.86
CA GLN A 136 -25.22 4.24 -9.59
C GLN A 136 -25.05 5.29 -8.50
N ARG A 137 -25.75 5.10 -7.38
CA ARG A 137 -25.54 5.88 -6.17
C ARG A 137 -24.39 5.30 -5.38
N ALA A 138 -23.35 6.09 -5.20
CA ALA A 138 -22.26 5.74 -4.31
C ALA A 138 -22.77 5.72 -2.86
N ASN A 139 -22.40 4.69 -2.13
CA ASN A 139 -22.67 4.54 -0.71
C ASN A 139 -21.51 3.83 -0.01
N PHE A 140 -21.57 3.74 1.31
CA PHE A 140 -20.53 3.11 2.10
C PHE A 140 -20.25 1.66 1.66
N ALA A 141 -21.29 0.83 1.55
CA ALA A 141 -21.11 -0.59 1.22
C ALA A 141 -20.50 -0.80 -0.18
N SER A 142 -20.98 -0.04 -1.19
CA SER A 142 -20.40 -0.11 -2.53
C SER A 142 -18.96 0.40 -2.58
N THR A 143 -18.61 1.36 -1.73
CA THR A 143 -17.24 1.88 -1.62
C THR A 143 -16.31 0.86 -0.98
N VAL A 144 -16.73 0.21 0.10
CA VAL A 144 -15.96 -0.88 0.75
C VAL A 144 -15.75 -2.04 -0.24
N GLY A 145 -16.80 -2.47 -0.95
CA GLY A 145 -16.68 -3.51 -1.96
C GLY A 145 -15.71 -3.15 -3.09
N LEU A 146 -15.71 -1.87 -3.51
CA LEU A 146 -14.76 -1.40 -4.53
C LEU A 146 -13.31 -1.37 -4.00
N ILE A 147 -13.09 -0.93 -2.76
CA ILE A 147 -11.78 -0.97 -2.10
C ILE A 147 -11.27 -2.40 -2.04
N SER A 148 -12.08 -3.35 -1.54
CA SER A 148 -11.70 -4.75 -1.47
C SER A 148 -11.35 -5.34 -2.85
N SER A 149 -12.07 -4.93 -3.90
CA SER A 149 -11.75 -5.34 -5.27
C SER A 149 -10.40 -4.80 -5.74
N LEU A 150 -10.05 -3.56 -5.37
CA LEU A 150 -8.74 -2.96 -5.69
C LEU A 150 -7.61 -3.65 -4.92
N GLU A 151 -7.83 -3.95 -3.63
CA GLU A 151 -6.87 -4.70 -2.81
C GLU A 151 -6.55 -6.06 -3.40
N MET A 152 -7.58 -6.82 -3.75
CA MET A 152 -7.42 -8.14 -4.37
C MET A 152 -6.72 -8.08 -5.72
N ARG A 153 -7.06 -7.08 -6.53
CA ARG A 153 -6.54 -6.98 -7.90
C ARG A 153 -5.09 -6.51 -7.96
N TYR A 154 -4.74 -5.54 -7.11
CA TYR A 154 -3.45 -4.84 -7.20
C TYR A 154 -2.51 -5.15 -6.03
N GLY A 155 -2.94 -5.93 -5.04
CA GLY A 155 -2.13 -6.26 -3.87
C GLY A 155 -1.77 -5.05 -3.01
N SER A 156 -2.54 -3.96 -3.10
CA SER A 156 -2.38 -2.76 -2.28
C SER A 156 -3.26 -2.85 -1.04
N MET A 157 -2.74 -2.48 0.12
CA MET A 157 -3.50 -2.50 1.37
C MET A 157 -4.05 -1.12 1.70
N PHE A 158 -5.37 -1.01 1.88
CA PHE A 158 -6.00 0.21 2.36
C PHE A 158 -6.05 0.24 3.88
N VAL A 159 -5.48 1.28 4.48
CA VAL A 159 -5.38 1.44 5.93
C VAL A 159 -6.05 2.74 6.36
N PHE A 160 -7.18 2.62 7.03
CA PHE A 160 -7.90 3.76 7.59
C PHE A 160 -7.29 4.17 8.93
N CYS A 161 -6.98 5.46 9.05
CA CYS A 161 -6.39 6.04 10.26
C CYS A 161 -7.33 7.13 10.77
N ARG A 162 -7.60 7.12 12.09
CA ARG A 162 -8.60 8.03 12.68
C ARG A 162 -8.36 9.53 12.42
N ASN A 163 -7.12 9.93 12.17
CA ASN A 163 -6.73 11.31 11.90
C ASN A 163 -5.37 11.36 11.20
N ARG A 164 -4.92 12.58 10.88
CA ARG A 164 -3.66 12.83 10.19
C ARG A 164 -2.43 12.37 11.00
N GLU A 165 -2.43 12.53 12.31
CA GLU A 165 -1.33 12.12 13.19
C GLU A 165 -1.20 10.59 13.21
N ALA A 166 -2.33 9.88 13.31
CA ALA A 166 -2.36 8.43 13.24
C ALA A 166 -1.92 7.92 11.86
N ALA A 167 -2.27 8.63 10.78
CA ALA A 167 -1.81 8.32 9.43
C ALA A 167 -0.29 8.51 9.31
N ALA A 168 0.27 9.61 9.81
CA ALA A 168 1.71 9.84 9.84
C ALA A 168 2.46 8.76 10.63
N ALA A 169 1.93 8.38 11.80
CA ALA A 169 2.49 7.30 12.62
C ALA A 169 2.45 5.95 11.89
N LYS A 170 1.35 5.66 11.18
CA LYS A 170 1.22 4.45 10.37
C LYS A 170 2.21 4.42 9.21
N VAL A 171 2.37 5.54 8.49
CA VAL A 171 3.36 5.67 7.40
C VAL A 171 4.76 5.43 7.95
N TYR A 172 5.14 6.12 9.02
CA TYR A 172 6.44 5.92 9.68
C TYR A 172 6.69 4.46 10.05
N ALA A 173 5.76 3.85 10.80
CA ALA A 173 5.89 2.47 11.24
C ALA A 173 6.01 1.50 10.07
N SER A 174 5.18 1.66 9.03
CA SER A 174 5.21 0.80 7.85
C SER A 174 6.53 0.89 7.11
N LEU A 175 7.06 2.10 6.90
CA LEU A 175 8.34 2.32 6.21
C LEU A 175 9.52 1.83 7.05
N TYR A 176 9.53 2.09 8.36
CA TYR A 176 10.57 1.66 9.27
C TYR A 176 10.67 0.13 9.38
N HIS A 177 9.53 -0.56 9.54
CA HIS A 177 9.51 -2.01 9.59
C HIS A 177 9.85 -2.64 8.25
N PHE A 178 9.42 -2.02 7.13
CA PHE A 178 9.81 -2.47 5.81
C PHE A 178 11.32 -2.35 5.59
N TYR A 179 11.93 -1.22 5.95
CA TYR A 179 13.37 -1.01 5.91
C TYR A 179 14.10 -2.07 6.71
N ARG A 180 13.71 -2.30 7.96
CA ARG A 180 14.32 -3.32 8.80
C ARG A 180 14.24 -4.72 8.19
N TYR A 181 13.09 -5.06 7.63
CA TYR A 181 12.91 -6.33 6.94
C TYR A 181 13.79 -6.43 5.69
N ALA A 182 13.81 -5.39 4.87
CA ALA A 182 14.56 -5.36 3.61
C ALA A 182 16.07 -5.55 3.81
N TYR A 183 16.59 -5.10 4.95
CA TYR A 183 18.02 -5.23 5.30
C TYR A 183 18.33 -6.32 6.36
N GLY A 184 17.37 -7.21 6.62
CA GLY A 184 17.58 -8.32 7.55
C GLY A 184 17.73 -7.93 9.02
N LEU A 185 17.28 -6.71 9.40
CA LEU A 185 17.36 -6.17 10.76
C LEU A 185 16.18 -6.55 11.65
N SER A 186 15.13 -7.10 11.05
CA SER A 186 13.95 -7.57 11.77
C SER A 186 14.20 -8.96 12.33
N ARG A 187 13.99 -9.13 13.64
CA ARG A 187 13.75 -10.47 14.18
C ARG A 187 12.33 -10.85 13.79
N ASP A 188 12.15 -12.07 13.29
CA ASP A 188 10.81 -12.60 13.07
C ASP A 188 10.05 -12.59 14.39
N PRO A 189 8.94 -11.83 14.54
CA PRO A 189 8.18 -11.78 15.78
C PRO A 189 7.50 -13.12 16.10
N VAL A 190 7.41 -14.02 15.13
CA VAL A 190 6.81 -15.36 15.28
C VAL A 190 7.88 -16.41 15.63
N GLY A 191 9.17 -16.03 15.67
CA GLY A 191 10.28 -16.91 15.97
C GLY A 191 10.43 -18.04 14.95
N ASP A 192 10.74 -19.24 15.40
CA ASP A 192 10.93 -20.42 14.55
C ASP A 192 9.62 -21.06 14.07
N TYR A 193 8.55 -20.25 13.86
CA TYR A 193 7.30 -20.77 13.30
C TYR A 193 7.58 -21.37 11.91
N LYS A 194 7.71 -22.68 11.88
CA LYS A 194 7.66 -23.45 10.62
C LYS A 194 6.18 -23.74 10.34
N PRO A 195 5.60 -23.24 9.25
CA PRO A 195 4.26 -23.62 8.87
C PRO A 195 4.18 -25.14 8.82
N GLN A 196 3.26 -25.71 9.59
CA GLN A 196 2.99 -27.14 9.47
C GLN A 196 2.44 -27.37 8.07
N HIS A 197 3.15 -28.14 7.28
CA HIS A 197 2.62 -28.59 6.01
C HIS A 197 1.38 -29.42 6.32
N TYR A 198 0.22 -28.92 5.92
CA TYR A 198 -0.99 -29.73 5.87
C TYR A 198 -0.74 -30.81 4.83
N THR A 199 -0.32 -32.01 5.26
CA THR A 199 -0.41 -33.18 4.43
C THR A 199 -1.89 -33.50 4.31
N THR A 200 -2.48 -33.24 3.14
CA THR A 200 -3.77 -33.82 2.80
C THR A 200 -3.58 -35.33 2.80
N ASN A 201 -4.11 -35.99 3.83
CA ASN A 201 -4.28 -37.43 3.83
C ASN A 201 -5.37 -37.76 2.79
N ASP A 202 -4.99 -37.85 1.53
CA ASP A 202 -5.79 -38.54 0.54
C ASP A 202 -5.78 -40.02 0.89
N GLY A 203 -6.76 -40.38 1.73
CA GLY A 203 -7.05 -41.75 2.09
C GLY A 203 -7.40 -42.56 0.84
N ASN A 204 -6.41 -43.21 0.28
CA ASN A 204 -6.54 -44.20 -0.77
C ASN A 204 -7.32 -45.40 -0.19
N LYS A 205 -8.67 -45.38 -0.27
CA LYS A 205 -9.51 -46.54 -0.08
C LYS A 205 -9.32 -47.45 -1.27
N LYS A 206 -8.37 -48.38 -1.18
CA LYS A 206 -8.36 -49.57 -1.99
C LYS A 206 -9.58 -50.39 -1.62
N SER A 207 -10.56 -50.46 -2.50
CA SER A 207 -11.58 -51.51 -2.52
C SER A 207 -10.88 -52.83 -2.87
N GLY A 208 -10.83 -53.71 -1.90
CA GLY A 208 -10.46 -55.12 -2.11
C GLY A 208 -11.72 -55.98 -2.23
N ALA A 209 -11.77 -56.74 -3.29
CA ALA A 209 -12.55 -57.90 -3.62
C ALA A 209 -13.58 -58.42 -2.62
#